data_a6717bcfed683d9a733cd97a9bf2d8cd
#
_entry.id   a6717bcfed683d9a733cd97a9bf2d8cd
#
_cell.length_a   1.000
_cell.length_b   1.000
_cell.length_c   1.000
_cell.angle_alpha   90.00
_cell.angle_beta   90.00
_cell.angle_gamma   90.00
#
_symmetry.space_group_name_H-M   'P 1'
#
loop_
_entity.id
_entity.type
_entity.pdbx_description
1 polymer ?
#
loop_
_entity_poly.entity_id
_entity_poly.type
_entity_poly.pdbx_seq_one_letter_code
_entity_poly.pdbx_strand_id
1 'polypeptide(L)'
;NEYLSSSPKYNRIYEAFGWEVPVYVHCPLITNEEHQKLSKRSGHSSYEDLIEQGFLTEAVVNFVALLGWCPQDNREIFSLEELVEAFDYHHISKSPAVFDMTKLRWMNGEYMKAMDDEKFYEMALPYLKKAISRDLDLRKIAGMVKTRIEVFPDIYDLVDFFQEVPEYETSMYVHKKMKTNEETSLTLLQEVLPLLEAQEDYSNDALFEMLSAFGKEKGYKTGYIMWPIRTALSG
;
A
#
# COMPACT_ATOMS: atom_id res chain seq x y z
N ASN A 1 3.46 -14.34 26.83
CA ASN A 1 2.59 -14.78 27.95
C ASN A 1 2.14 -16.25 27.90
N GLU A 2 2.30 -16.95 26.79
CA GLU A 2 1.83 -18.32 26.62
C GLU A 2 2.42 -19.30 27.66
N TYR A 3 3.69 -19.14 27.98
CA TYR A 3 4.41 -20.01 28.94
C TYR A 3 4.51 -19.41 30.37
N LEU A 4 3.81 -18.32 30.66
CA LEU A 4 3.89 -17.67 31.97
C LEU A 4 3.52 -18.64 33.11
N SER A 5 2.44 -19.41 32.96
CA SER A 5 2.01 -20.40 33.94
C SER A 5 2.92 -21.63 34.05
N SER A 6 3.75 -21.87 33.03
CA SER A 6 4.72 -22.99 33.01
C SER A 6 6.11 -22.65 33.50
N SER A 7 6.44 -21.36 33.60
CA SER A 7 7.77 -20.90 34.05
C SER A 7 8.20 -21.46 35.40
N PRO A 8 7.33 -21.60 36.44
CA PRO A 8 7.72 -22.22 37.70
C PRO A 8 8.15 -23.69 37.56
N LYS A 9 7.58 -24.44 36.59
CA LYS A 9 7.99 -25.84 36.31
C LYS A 9 9.38 -25.86 35.70
N TYR A 10 9.67 -24.94 34.80
CA TYR A 10 11.00 -24.86 34.18
C TYR A 10 12.06 -24.47 35.21
N ASN A 11 11.77 -23.53 36.12
CA ASN A 11 12.67 -23.17 37.21
C ASN A 11 13.05 -24.40 38.07
N ARG A 12 12.06 -25.25 38.40
CA ARG A 12 12.32 -26.50 39.16
C ARG A 12 13.25 -27.47 38.42
N ILE A 13 13.18 -27.53 37.09
CA ILE A 13 14.09 -28.35 36.28
C ILE A 13 15.51 -27.79 36.34
N TYR A 14 15.66 -26.46 36.15
CA TYR A 14 16.96 -25.81 36.27
C TYR A 14 17.59 -26.03 37.66
N GLU A 15 16.81 -25.84 38.72
CA GLU A 15 17.23 -26.09 40.11
C GLU A 15 17.69 -27.55 40.33
N ALA A 16 16.91 -28.51 39.82
CA ALA A 16 17.20 -29.92 39.97
C ALA A 16 18.54 -30.37 39.30
N PHE A 17 18.89 -29.70 38.19
CA PHE A 17 20.15 -29.92 37.50
C PHE A 17 21.31 -29.03 37.99
N GLY A 18 21.05 -28.13 38.95
CA GLY A 18 22.03 -27.16 39.43
C GLY A 18 22.42 -26.11 38.39
N TRP A 19 21.54 -25.84 37.45
CA TRP A 19 21.76 -24.85 36.40
C TRP A 19 21.25 -23.47 36.84
N GLU A 20 21.87 -22.43 36.33
CA GLU A 20 21.38 -21.04 36.51
C GLU A 20 20.06 -20.84 35.79
N VAL A 21 19.10 -20.27 36.49
CA VAL A 21 17.77 -19.95 35.91
C VAL A 21 17.93 -18.75 34.97
N PRO A 22 17.52 -18.86 33.69
CA PRO A 22 17.65 -17.77 32.74
C PRO A 22 16.68 -16.63 33.03
N VAL A 23 16.98 -15.45 32.51
CA VAL A 23 16.04 -14.31 32.49
C VAL A 23 14.92 -14.59 31.51
N TYR A 24 13.67 -14.47 31.95
CA TYR A 24 12.49 -14.65 31.12
C TYR A 24 11.92 -13.31 30.64
N VAL A 25 11.69 -13.20 29.35
CA VAL A 25 10.91 -12.11 28.73
C VAL A 25 9.62 -12.69 28.18
N HIS A 26 8.48 -12.23 28.69
CA HIS A 26 7.17 -12.70 28.25
C HIS A 26 6.52 -11.68 27.31
N CYS A 27 6.62 -11.91 26.02
CA CYS A 27 5.94 -11.10 25.01
C CYS A 27 4.40 -11.20 25.13
N PRO A 28 3.64 -10.17 24.75
CA PRO A 28 2.18 -10.21 24.75
C PRO A 28 1.65 -11.25 23.76
N LEU A 29 0.39 -11.64 23.94
CA LEU A 29 -0.31 -12.42 22.93
C LEU A 29 -0.65 -11.53 21.74
N ILE A 30 -0.56 -12.08 20.53
CA ILE A 30 -1.06 -11.45 19.32
C ILE A 30 -2.46 -12.00 19.05
N THR A 31 -3.42 -11.11 18.83
CA THR A 31 -4.82 -11.42 18.60
C THR A 31 -5.30 -10.83 17.28
N ASN A 32 -6.44 -11.30 16.79
CA ASN A 32 -7.19 -10.61 15.74
C ASN A 32 -8.00 -9.43 16.33
N GLU A 33 -8.76 -8.75 15.48
CA GLU A 33 -9.61 -7.60 15.87
C GLU A 33 -10.69 -7.98 16.89
N GLU A 34 -11.17 -9.24 16.86
CA GLU A 34 -12.13 -9.78 17.84
C GLU A 34 -11.45 -10.25 19.13
N HIS A 35 -10.18 -9.91 19.36
CA HIS A 35 -9.38 -10.32 20.53
C HIS A 35 -9.20 -11.84 20.69
N GLN A 36 -9.37 -12.62 19.62
CA GLN A 36 -9.11 -14.03 19.62
C GLN A 36 -7.64 -14.30 19.28
N LYS A 37 -7.05 -15.32 19.94
CA LYS A 37 -5.65 -15.70 19.65
C LYS A 37 -5.49 -16.06 18.17
N LEU A 38 -4.48 -15.48 17.53
CA LEU A 38 -4.10 -15.84 16.17
C LEU A 38 -3.71 -17.32 16.09
N SER A 39 -4.24 -18.03 15.10
CA SER A 39 -3.88 -19.41 14.82
C SER A 39 -3.81 -19.67 13.31
N LYS A 40 -3.00 -20.64 12.90
CA LYS A 40 -2.93 -21.06 11.48
C LYS A 40 -4.29 -21.46 10.90
N ARG A 41 -5.25 -21.89 11.74
CA ARG A 41 -6.59 -22.29 11.32
C ARG A 41 -7.56 -21.12 11.11
N SER A 42 -7.23 -19.93 11.61
CA SER A 42 -8.05 -18.72 11.47
C SER A 42 -7.66 -17.86 10.27
N GLY A 43 -6.91 -18.41 9.31
CA GLY A 43 -6.56 -17.71 8.07
C GLY A 43 -5.49 -16.64 8.23
N HIS A 44 -4.77 -16.63 9.35
CA HIS A 44 -3.68 -15.68 9.56
C HIS A 44 -2.42 -16.14 8.83
N SER A 45 -1.87 -15.23 8.07
CA SER A 45 -0.75 -15.44 7.19
C SER A 45 0.54 -15.72 7.96
N SER A 46 1.30 -16.73 7.56
CA SER A 46 2.69 -16.89 7.94
C SER A 46 3.54 -15.78 7.31
N TYR A 47 4.81 -15.69 7.67
CA TYR A 47 5.74 -14.77 7.00
C TYR A 47 5.78 -15.03 5.48
N GLU A 48 5.85 -16.29 5.09
CA GLU A 48 5.86 -16.72 3.68
C GLU A 48 4.60 -16.26 2.95
N ASP A 49 3.42 -16.43 3.57
CA ASP A 49 2.14 -15.99 3.00
C ASP A 49 2.12 -14.46 2.80
N LEU A 50 2.71 -13.68 3.73
CA LEU A 50 2.79 -12.23 3.60
C LEU A 50 3.72 -11.83 2.44
N ILE A 51 4.86 -12.50 2.28
CA ILE A 51 5.76 -12.24 1.14
C ILE A 51 5.08 -12.58 -0.18
N GLU A 52 4.34 -13.70 -0.26
CA GLU A 52 3.56 -14.06 -1.44
C GLU A 52 2.45 -13.05 -1.75
N GLN A 53 1.88 -12.41 -0.73
CA GLN A 53 0.93 -11.30 -0.87
C GLN A 53 1.59 -9.98 -1.28
N GLY A 54 2.91 -9.93 -1.44
CA GLY A 54 3.64 -8.76 -1.93
C GLY A 54 4.08 -7.77 -0.85
N PHE A 55 4.10 -8.20 0.42
CA PHE A 55 4.69 -7.40 1.49
C PHE A 55 6.22 -7.44 1.46
N LEU A 56 6.86 -6.35 1.84
CA LEU A 56 8.30 -6.24 2.00
C LEU A 56 8.74 -6.83 3.34
N THR A 57 9.84 -7.54 3.36
CA THR A 57 10.43 -8.10 4.60
C THR A 57 10.64 -7.03 5.66
N GLU A 58 11.19 -5.89 5.26
CA GLU A 58 11.48 -4.76 6.14
C GLU A 58 10.21 -4.23 6.82
N ALA A 59 9.11 -4.11 6.06
CA ALA A 59 7.82 -3.67 6.58
C ALA A 59 7.23 -4.68 7.57
N VAL A 60 7.31 -5.98 7.24
CA VAL A 60 6.83 -7.06 8.12
C VAL A 60 7.62 -7.08 9.43
N VAL A 61 8.95 -6.98 9.38
CA VAL A 61 9.81 -6.96 10.57
C VAL A 61 9.49 -5.75 11.45
N ASN A 62 9.37 -4.56 10.88
CA ASN A 62 9.02 -3.36 11.61
C ASN A 62 7.63 -3.49 12.25
N PHE A 63 6.64 -3.96 11.50
CA PHE A 63 5.28 -4.17 12.00
C PHE A 63 5.26 -5.15 13.19
N VAL A 64 5.93 -6.31 13.05
CA VAL A 64 6.01 -7.32 14.10
C VAL A 64 6.69 -6.78 15.37
N ALA A 65 7.73 -5.95 15.23
CA ALA A 65 8.36 -5.31 16.38
C ALA A 65 7.37 -4.42 17.15
N LEU A 66 6.54 -3.65 16.46
CA LEU A 66 5.52 -2.79 17.08
C LEU A 66 4.32 -3.55 17.66
N LEU A 67 4.15 -4.84 17.35
CA LEU A 67 3.06 -5.67 17.90
C LEU A 67 3.19 -5.98 19.41
N GLY A 68 4.00 -5.31 20.11
CA GLY A 68 4.12 -5.53 21.56
C GLY A 68 5.19 -4.67 22.19
N TRP A 69 5.77 -3.81 21.40
CA TRP A 69 6.75 -2.82 21.83
C TRP A 69 6.31 -1.42 21.39
N CYS A 70 6.58 -0.42 22.22
CA CYS A 70 6.26 0.97 21.93
C CYS A 70 7.55 1.81 22.04
N PRO A 71 8.00 2.46 20.95
CA PRO A 71 9.12 3.38 21.02
C PRO A 71 8.76 4.62 21.86
N GLN A 72 9.76 5.26 22.44
CA GLN A 72 9.54 6.42 23.33
C GLN A 72 9.02 7.66 22.58
N ASP A 73 9.35 7.77 21.30
CA ASP A 73 8.99 8.90 20.43
C ASP A 73 7.70 8.67 19.60
N ASN A 74 7.04 7.53 19.79
CA ASN A 74 5.86 7.11 19.03
C ASN A 74 6.09 7.01 17.52
N ARG A 75 7.33 6.91 17.04
CA ARG A 75 7.66 6.69 15.65
C ARG A 75 7.20 5.29 15.24
N GLU A 76 6.73 5.15 14.01
CA GLU A 76 6.19 3.88 13.50
C GLU A 76 7.01 3.27 12.36
N ILE A 77 7.80 4.07 11.63
CA ILE A 77 8.62 3.60 10.51
C ILE A 77 10.10 3.66 10.92
N PHE A 78 10.79 2.52 10.79
CA PHE A 78 12.20 2.35 11.17
C PHE A 78 12.95 1.60 10.08
N SER A 79 14.19 1.97 9.78
CA SER A 79 15.10 1.01 9.16
C SER A 79 15.42 -0.12 10.15
N LEU A 80 16.00 -1.22 9.67
CA LEU A 80 16.41 -2.31 10.56
C LEU A 80 17.47 -1.84 11.57
N GLU A 81 18.41 -1.01 11.14
CA GLU A 81 19.47 -0.43 11.96
C GLU A 81 18.84 0.49 13.05
N GLU A 82 17.94 1.39 12.66
CA GLU A 82 17.23 2.25 13.60
C GLU A 82 16.39 1.45 14.59
N LEU A 83 15.76 0.35 14.13
CA LEU A 83 14.96 -0.52 15.00
C LEU A 83 15.85 -1.22 16.04
N VAL A 84 17.04 -1.69 15.65
CA VAL A 84 18.03 -2.29 16.56
C VAL A 84 18.51 -1.29 17.61
N GLU A 85 18.75 -0.03 17.22
CA GLU A 85 19.18 1.02 18.14
C GLU A 85 18.07 1.47 19.10
N ALA A 86 16.83 1.53 18.62
CA ALA A 86 15.69 2.03 19.40
C ALA A 86 15.08 0.97 20.32
N PHE A 87 15.25 -0.32 19.99
CA PHE A 87 14.59 -1.42 20.68
C PHE A 87 15.09 -1.60 22.11
N ASP A 88 14.16 -1.47 23.07
CA ASP A 88 14.39 -1.77 24.47
C ASP A 88 13.29 -2.70 24.99
N TYR A 89 13.70 -3.90 25.44
CA TYR A 89 12.76 -4.91 25.94
C TYR A 89 12.01 -4.48 27.21
N HIS A 90 12.47 -3.45 27.92
CA HIS A 90 11.74 -2.87 29.06
C HIS A 90 10.45 -2.15 28.65
N HIS A 91 10.34 -1.76 27.37
CA HIS A 91 9.16 -1.12 26.80
C HIS A 91 8.21 -2.12 26.12
N ILE A 92 8.40 -3.43 26.35
CA ILE A 92 7.45 -4.44 25.86
C ILE A 92 6.13 -4.29 26.63
N SER A 93 5.03 -4.18 25.88
CA SER A 93 3.68 -4.07 26.44
C SER A 93 3.27 -5.33 27.18
N LYS A 94 2.48 -5.17 28.23
CA LYS A 94 1.84 -6.28 28.95
C LYS A 94 0.48 -6.67 28.35
N SER A 95 -0.12 -5.75 27.59
CA SER A 95 -1.43 -5.96 26.94
C SER A 95 -1.29 -6.76 25.65
N PRO A 96 -2.29 -7.58 25.26
CA PRO A 96 -2.32 -8.20 23.95
C PRO A 96 -2.22 -7.16 22.84
N ALA A 97 -1.51 -7.52 21.75
CA ALA A 97 -1.41 -6.71 20.55
C ALA A 97 -2.39 -7.23 19.50
N VAL A 98 -3.06 -6.34 18.79
CA VAL A 98 -3.94 -6.69 17.67
C VAL A 98 -3.14 -6.70 16.38
N PHE A 99 -3.26 -7.78 15.60
CA PHE A 99 -2.70 -7.86 14.26
C PHE A 99 -3.62 -7.12 13.30
N ASP A 100 -3.27 -5.87 13.02
CA ASP A 100 -4.02 -4.98 12.12
C ASP A 100 -3.43 -5.03 10.70
N MET A 101 -4.13 -5.70 9.80
CA MET A 101 -3.71 -5.83 8.39
C MET A 101 -3.73 -4.47 7.67
N THR A 102 -4.66 -3.59 8.01
CA THR A 102 -4.74 -2.24 7.42
C THR A 102 -3.49 -1.44 7.77
N LYS A 103 -3.07 -1.52 9.03
CA LYS A 103 -1.81 -0.88 9.47
C LYS A 103 -0.59 -1.48 8.78
N LEU A 104 -0.51 -2.80 8.63
CA LEU A 104 0.59 -3.46 7.92
C LEU A 104 0.64 -3.02 6.46
N ARG A 105 -0.49 -2.95 5.77
CA ARG A 105 -0.56 -2.47 4.38
C ARG A 105 -0.09 -1.03 4.27
N TRP A 106 -0.58 -0.14 5.12
CA TRP A 106 -0.13 1.25 5.17
C TRP A 106 1.39 1.35 5.38
N MET A 107 1.94 0.64 6.36
CA MET A 107 3.39 0.62 6.62
C MET A 107 4.17 0.16 5.39
N ASN A 108 3.72 -0.91 4.76
CA ASN A 108 4.35 -1.43 3.55
C ASN A 108 4.34 -0.40 2.42
N GLY A 109 3.23 0.34 2.24
CA GLY A 109 3.15 1.46 1.30
C GLY A 109 4.17 2.56 1.59
N GLU A 110 4.43 2.89 2.86
CA GLU A 110 5.46 3.87 3.23
C GLU A 110 6.88 3.39 2.86
N TYR A 111 7.19 2.11 3.07
CA TYR A 111 8.47 1.53 2.61
C TYR A 111 8.59 1.54 1.09
N MET A 112 7.51 1.23 0.35
CA MET A 112 7.50 1.28 -1.11
C MET A 112 7.75 2.70 -1.63
N LYS A 113 7.12 3.71 -1.03
CA LYS A 113 7.32 5.13 -1.39
C LYS A 113 8.75 5.59 -1.16
N ALA A 114 9.37 5.14 -0.07
CA ALA A 114 10.75 5.48 0.29
C ALA A 114 11.81 4.69 -0.49
N MET A 115 11.44 3.59 -1.15
CA MET A 115 12.35 2.75 -1.92
C MET A 115 12.97 3.53 -3.09
N ASP A 116 14.21 3.20 -3.44
CA ASP A 116 14.83 3.67 -4.68
C ASP A 116 13.99 3.29 -5.90
N ASP A 117 13.90 4.18 -6.89
CA ASP A 117 13.01 4.00 -8.05
C ASP A 117 13.43 2.82 -8.93
N GLU A 118 14.74 2.56 -9.04
CA GLU A 118 15.24 1.41 -9.80
C GLU A 118 14.90 0.10 -9.10
N LYS A 119 15.17 0.02 -7.78
CA LYS A 119 14.81 -1.15 -6.97
C LYS A 119 13.30 -1.40 -7.01
N PHE A 120 12.49 -0.34 -6.89
CA PHE A 120 11.04 -0.47 -7.01
C PHE A 120 10.63 -1.01 -8.38
N TYR A 121 11.19 -0.47 -9.45
CA TYR A 121 10.91 -0.93 -10.81
C TYR A 121 11.23 -2.41 -11.00
N GLU A 122 12.42 -2.85 -10.56
CA GLU A 122 12.82 -4.26 -10.66
C GLU A 122 11.82 -5.19 -9.96
N MET A 123 11.34 -4.81 -8.77
CA MET A 123 10.37 -5.60 -8.00
C MET A 123 8.96 -5.54 -8.60
N ALA A 124 8.54 -4.41 -9.17
CA ALA A 124 7.24 -4.24 -9.81
C ALA A 124 7.15 -4.90 -11.20
N LEU A 125 8.29 -5.07 -11.87
CA LEU A 125 8.35 -5.53 -13.27
C LEU A 125 7.63 -6.86 -13.54
N PRO A 126 7.73 -7.91 -12.70
CA PRO A 126 6.98 -9.15 -12.91
C PRO A 126 5.46 -8.93 -12.90
N TYR A 127 4.97 -8.05 -12.04
CA TYR A 127 3.54 -7.71 -11.94
C TYR A 127 3.09 -6.90 -13.15
N LEU A 128 3.85 -5.89 -13.54
CA LEU A 128 3.57 -5.07 -14.73
C LEU A 128 3.55 -5.92 -16.00
N LYS A 129 4.55 -6.79 -16.22
CA LYS A 129 4.59 -7.69 -17.37
C LYS A 129 3.45 -8.70 -17.43
N LYS A 130 2.91 -9.08 -16.27
CA LYS A 130 1.74 -9.96 -16.19
C LYS A 130 0.45 -9.21 -16.50
N ALA A 131 0.36 -7.93 -16.11
CA ALA A 131 -0.82 -7.10 -16.33
C ALA A 131 -0.88 -6.51 -17.75
N ILE A 132 0.28 -6.15 -18.32
CA ILE A 132 0.38 -5.40 -19.57
C ILE A 132 1.22 -6.20 -20.58
N SER A 133 0.60 -6.66 -21.66
CA SER A 133 1.27 -7.33 -22.77
C SER A 133 1.64 -6.38 -23.92
N ARG A 134 1.11 -5.17 -23.93
CA ARG A 134 1.40 -4.13 -24.92
C ARG A 134 2.80 -3.58 -24.73
N ASP A 135 3.41 -3.14 -25.83
CA ASP A 135 4.70 -2.46 -25.82
C ASP A 135 4.55 -1.01 -25.30
N LEU A 136 4.70 -0.85 -24.01
CA LEU A 136 4.57 0.43 -23.29
C LEU A 136 5.79 0.65 -22.39
N ASP A 137 6.04 1.91 -22.02
CA ASP A 137 7.09 2.26 -21.07
C ASP A 137 6.70 1.83 -19.64
N LEU A 138 7.01 0.57 -19.30
CA LEU A 138 6.71 -0.01 -17.99
C LEU A 138 7.45 0.72 -16.85
N ARG A 139 8.58 1.38 -17.12
CA ARG A 139 9.29 2.16 -16.11
C ARG A 139 8.51 3.43 -15.72
N LYS A 140 7.97 4.12 -16.71
CA LYS A 140 7.09 5.27 -16.49
C LYS A 140 5.84 4.86 -15.72
N ILE A 141 5.23 3.73 -16.08
CA ILE A 141 4.05 3.18 -15.38
C ILE A 141 4.40 2.82 -13.94
N ALA A 142 5.54 2.17 -13.69
CA ALA A 142 6.01 1.86 -12.33
C ALA A 142 6.09 3.12 -11.44
N GLY A 143 6.68 4.20 -11.96
CA GLY A 143 6.73 5.49 -11.25
C GLY A 143 5.35 6.06 -10.93
N MET A 144 4.36 5.85 -11.80
CA MET A 144 2.98 6.33 -11.58
C MET A 144 2.25 5.56 -10.47
N VAL A 145 2.52 4.27 -10.31
CA VAL A 145 1.83 3.43 -9.31
C VAL A 145 2.54 3.38 -7.97
N LYS A 146 3.84 3.68 -7.89
CA LYS A 146 4.68 3.57 -6.70
C LYS A 146 4.06 4.20 -5.44
N THR A 147 3.43 5.36 -5.58
CA THR A 147 2.83 6.10 -4.45
C THR A 147 1.38 5.71 -4.17
N ARG A 148 0.81 4.81 -4.94
CA ARG A 148 -0.62 4.46 -4.91
C ARG A 148 -0.89 3.04 -4.43
N ILE A 149 0.14 2.19 -4.39
CA ILE A 149 0.03 0.80 -3.96
C ILE A 149 0.53 0.64 -2.54
N GLU A 150 -0.02 -0.34 -1.86
CA GLU A 150 0.40 -0.78 -0.53
C GLU A 150 1.05 -2.17 -0.57
N VAL A 151 0.73 -2.98 -1.58
CA VAL A 151 1.38 -4.25 -1.92
C VAL A 151 1.52 -4.37 -3.43
N PHE A 152 2.49 -5.16 -3.92
CA PHE A 152 2.70 -5.28 -5.37
C PHE A 152 1.49 -5.77 -6.18
N PRO A 153 0.66 -6.71 -5.70
CA PRO A 153 -0.56 -7.12 -6.42
C PRO A 153 -1.56 -5.99 -6.69
N ASP A 154 -1.55 -4.90 -5.91
CA ASP A 154 -2.42 -3.73 -6.17
C ASP A 154 -2.16 -3.11 -7.57
N ILE A 155 -1.00 -3.41 -8.17
CA ILE A 155 -0.66 -2.99 -9.53
C ILE A 155 -1.73 -3.44 -10.52
N TYR A 156 -2.25 -4.67 -10.39
CA TYR A 156 -3.19 -5.24 -11.35
C TYR A 156 -4.42 -4.38 -11.55
N ASP A 157 -5.01 -3.90 -10.44
CA ASP A 157 -6.24 -3.08 -10.45
C ASP A 157 -5.98 -1.61 -10.89
N LEU A 158 -4.70 -1.18 -10.84
CA LEU A 158 -4.33 0.20 -11.18
C LEU A 158 -3.85 0.37 -12.62
N VAL A 159 -3.54 -0.72 -13.33
CA VAL A 159 -2.93 -0.65 -14.66
C VAL A 159 -3.71 -1.42 -15.74
N ASP A 160 -4.85 -1.99 -15.41
CA ASP A 160 -5.70 -2.77 -16.33
C ASP A 160 -6.07 -1.98 -17.58
N PHE A 161 -6.42 -0.71 -17.44
CA PHE A 161 -6.77 0.19 -18.54
C PHE A 161 -5.61 0.46 -19.52
N PHE A 162 -4.36 0.22 -19.14
CA PHE A 162 -3.23 0.27 -20.07
C PHE A 162 -3.23 -0.93 -21.03
N GLN A 163 -3.78 -2.05 -20.62
CA GLN A 163 -3.94 -3.22 -21.48
C GLN A 163 -5.15 -3.07 -22.38
N GLU A 164 -6.31 -2.77 -21.79
CA GLU A 164 -7.57 -2.58 -22.49
C GLU A 164 -8.47 -1.68 -21.63
N VAL A 165 -9.17 -0.74 -22.26
CA VAL A 165 -10.14 0.09 -21.53
C VAL A 165 -11.26 -0.81 -21.02
N PRO A 166 -11.50 -0.89 -19.70
CA PRO A 166 -12.53 -1.75 -19.14
C PRO A 166 -13.94 -1.34 -19.61
N GLU A 167 -14.85 -2.30 -19.68
CA GLU A 167 -16.27 -1.98 -19.80
C GLU A 167 -16.78 -1.36 -18.50
N TYR A 168 -17.40 -0.18 -18.60
CA TYR A 168 -17.92 0.54 -17.45
C TYR A 168 -19.25 1.22 -17.76
N GLU A 169 -20.01 1.49 -16.71
CA GLU A 169 -21.32 2.16 -16.84
C GLU A 169 -21.16 3.65 -17.12
N THR A 170 -21.95 4.19 -18.05
CA THR A 170 -21.92 5.62 -18.38
C THR A 170 -22.30 6.51 -17.20
N SER A 171 -22.96 5.96 -16.19
CA SER A 171 -23.24 6.64 -14.92
C SER A 171 -21.98 7.14 -14.19
N MET A 172 -20.79 6.58 -14.48
CA MET A 172 -19.51 7.06 -13.94
C MET A 172 -19.15 8.47 -14.37
N TYR A 173 -19.70 8.95 -15.49
CA TYR A 173 -19.54 10.35 -15.90
C TYR A 173 -20.32 11.35 -15.02
N VAL A 174 -21.26 10.86 -14.20
CA VAL A 174 -22.07 11.71 -13.32
C VAL A 174 -21.32 12.03 -12.04
N HIS A 175 -20.92 13.29 -11.84
CA HIS A 175 -20.21 13.72 -10.65
C HIS A 175 -20.72 15.07 -10.11
N LYS A 176 -21.40 15.05 -8.96
CA LYS A 176 -22.04 16.25 -8.37
C LYS A 176 -21.09 17.43 -8.13
N LYS A 177 -19.89 17.17 -7.55
CA LYS A 177 -18.90 18.23 -7.26
C LYS A 177 -18.30 18.83 -8.53
N MET A 178 -18.06 18.00 -9.55
CA MET A 178 -17.51 18.44 -10.84
C MET A 178 -18.59 19.00 -11.78
N LYS A 179 -19.86 18.82 -11.42
CA LYS A 179 -21.04 19.27 -12.18
C LYS A 179 -21.12 18.63 -13.58
N THR A 180 -20.73 17.37 -13.68
CA THR A 180 -20.78 16.59 -14.91
C THR A 180 -21.94 15.60 -14.89
N ASN A 181 -22.47 15.29 -16.04
CA ASN A 181 -23.37 14.19 -16.34
C ASN A 181 -23.00 13.56 -17.69
N GLU A 182 -23.72 12.55 -18.14
CA GLU A 182 -23.43 11.83 -19.39
C GLU A 182 -23.41 12.77 -20.59
N GLU A 183 -24.44 13.65 -20.75
CA GLU A 183 -24.57 14.55 -21.87
C GLU A 183 -23.46 15.62 -21.89
N THR A 184 -23.22 16.27 -20.75
CA THR A 184 -22.18 17.31 -20.65
C THR A 184 -20.79 16.71 -20.81
N SER A 185 -20.58 15.50 -20.35
CA SER A 185 -19.30 14.79 -20.52
C SER A 185 -19.06 14.40 -21.99
N LEU A 186 -20.08 13.92 -22.69
CA LEU A 186 -20.00 13.62 -24.13
C LEU A 186 -19.64 14.88 -24.93
N THR A 187 -20.36 16.00 -24.68
CA THR A 187 -20.09 17.27 -25.34
C THR A 187 -18.63 17.71 -25.10
N LEU A 188 -18.20 17.67 -23.85
CA LEU A 188 -16.82 18.03 -23.51
C LEU A 188 -15.79 17.16 -24.21
N LEU A 189 -15.97 15.83 -24.21
CA LEU A 189 -15.04 14.90 -24.86
C LEU A 189 -14.95 15.15 -26.36
N GLN A 190 -16.08 15.48 -27.02
CA GLN A 190 -16.10 15.87 -28.42
C GLN A 190 -15.35 17.18 -28.70
N GLU A 191 -15.39 18.14 -27.78
CA GLU A 191 -14.65 19.41 -27.90
C GLU A 191 -13.14 19.23 -27.63
N VAL A 192 -12.77 18.35 -26.70
CA VAL A 192 -11.38 18.14 -26.28
C VAL A 192 -10.63 17.20 -27.23
N LEU A 193 -11.30 16.21 -27.81
CA LEU A 193 -10.66 15.20 -28.66
C LEU A 193 -9.81 15.82 -29.80
N PRO A 194 -10.30 16.79 -30.60
CA PRO A 194 -9.47 17.42 -31.63
C PRO A 194 -8.23 18.14 -31.09
N LEU A 195 -8.31 18.69 -29.86
CA LEU A 195 -7.16 19.34 -29.22
C LEU A 195 -6.09 18.31 -28.81
N LEU A 196 -6.54 17.17 -28.29
CA LEU A 196 -5.65 16.06 -27.96
C LEU A 196 -5.00 15.48 -29.22
N GLU A 197 -5.75 15.30 -30.30
CA GLU A 197 -5.22 14.79 -31.58
C GLU A 197 -4.22 15.74 -32.24
N ALA A 198 -4.36 17.03 -32.03
CA ALA A 198 -3.44 18.05 -32.55
C ALA A 198 -2.19 18.24 -31.66
N GLN A 199 -2.18 17.66 -30.46
CA GLN A 199 -1.08 17.82 -29.50
C GLN A 199 0.11 16.93 -29.89
N GLU A 200 1.31 17.52 -29.96
CA GLU A 200 2.55 16.78 -30.24
C GLU A 200 3.26 16.34 -28.95
N ASP A 201 3.24 17.19 -27.92
CA ASP A 201 3.84 16.93 -26.61
C ASP A 201 2.79 16.46 -25.60
N TYR A 202 2.85 15.17 -25.22
CA TYR A 202 2.00 14.56 -24.21
C TYR A 202 2.62 14.54 -22.82
N SER A 203 3.56 15.46 -22.53
CA SER A 203 4.04 15.66 -21.16
C SER A 203 2.91 16.18 -20.26
N ASN A 204 3.03 15.90 -18.95
CA ASN A 204 2.04 16.36 -17.98
C ASN A 204 1.84 17.89 -18.02
N ASP A 205 2.92 18.63 -18.17
CA ASP A 205 2.88 20.10 -18.17
C ASP A 205 2.20 20.63 -19.44
N ALA A 206 2.56 20.11 -20.61
CA ALA A 206 1.97 20.52 -21.88
C ALA A 206 0.46 20.20 -21.96
N LEU A 207 0.05 18.99 -21.53
CA LEU A 207 -1.36 18.61 -21.46
C LEU A 207 -2.13 19.46 -20.46
N PHE A 208 -1.55 19.74 -19.29
CA PHE A 208 -2.18 20.57 -18.27
C PHE A 208 -2.36 22.01 -18.74
N GLU A 209 -1.34 22.60 -19.38
CA GLU A 209 -1.41 23.95 -19.96
C GLU A 209 -2.49 24.04 -21.04
N MET A 210 -2.51 23.10 -21.98
CA MET A 210 -3.49 23.05 -23.06
C MET A 210 -4.91 22.93 -22.52
N LEU A 211 -5.19 21.99 -21.61
CA LEU A 211 -6.51 21.79 -21.01
C LEU A 211 -6.92 22.97 -20.11
N SER A 212 -5.97 23.60 -19.45
CA SER A 212 -6.23 24.81 -18.64
C SER A 212 -6.55 26.02 -19.51
N ALA A 213 -5.90 26.19 -20.64
CA ALA A 213 -6.21 27.25 -21.62
C ALA A 213 -7.61 27.07 -22.22
N PHE A 214 -7.92 25.84 -22.64
CA PHE A 214 -9.26 25.46 -23.11
C PHE A 214 -10.35 25.77 -22.06
N GLY A 215 -10.07 25.39 -20.79
CA GLY A 215 -11.01 25.67 -19.69
C GLY A 215 -11.26 27.17 -19.46
N LYS A 216 -10.20 27.99 -19.55
CA LYS A 216 -10.34 29.46 -19.44
C LYS A 216 -11.13 30.04 -20.57
N GLU A 217 -10.89 29.60 -21.79
CA GLU A 217 -11.64 30.06 -22.99
C GLU A 217 -13.12 29.74 -22.88
N LYS A 218 -13.47 28.54 -22.46
CA LYS A 218 -14.88 28.06 -22.35
C LYS A 218 -15.56 28.42 -21.02
N GLY A 219 -14.80 28.93 -20.04
CA GLY A 219 -15.33 29.19 -18.70
C GLY A 219 -15.54 27.91 -17.87
N TYR A 220 -14.90 26.82 -18.23
CA TYR A 220 -14.98 25.54 -17.53
C TYR A 220 -14.01 25.45 -16.35
N LYS A 221 -14.43 24.82 -15.27
CA LYS A 221 -13.55 24.50 -14.13
C LYS A 221 -12.70 23.27 -14.44
N THR A 222 -11.48 23.19 -13.89
CA THR A 222 -10.57 22.08 -14.08
C THR A 222 -11.22 20.72 -13.82
N GLY A 223 -11.97 20.57 -12.73
CA GLY A 223 -12.64 19.28 -12.43
C GLY A 223 -13.72 18.90 -13.43
N TYR A 224 -14.40 19.87 -14.03
CA TYR A 224 -15.39 19.65 -15.10
C TYR A 224 -14.74 19.07 -16.36
N ILE A 225 -13.49 19.46 -16.64
CA ILE A 225 -12.73 18.97 -17.80
C ILE A 225 -12.09 17.63 -17.49
N MET A 226 -11.40 17.54 -16.36
CA MET A 226 -10.56 16.36 -16.05
C MET A 226 -11.37 15.10 -15.72
N TRP A 227 -12.58 15.26 -15.14
CA TRP A 227 -13.38 14.10 -14.76
C TRP A 227 -13.81 13.25 -15.96
N PRO A 228 -14.44 13.83 -17.02
CA PRO A 228 -14.80 13.05 -18.21
C PRO A 228 -13.61 12.44 -18.93
N ILE A 229 -12.49 13.18 -19.05
CA ILE A 229 -11.28 12.67 -19.70
C ILE A 229 -10.73 11.47 -18.93
N ARG A 230 -10.64 11.58 -17.60
CA ARG A 230 -10.18 10.48 -16.76
C ARG A 230 -11.08 9.26 -16.89
N THR A 231 -12.39 9.44 -16.79
CA THR A 231 -13.37 8.36 -16.93
C THR A 231 -13.27 7.69 -18.31
N ALA A 232 -13.08 8.47 -19.38
CA ALA A 232 -12.94 7.92 -20.73
C ALA A 232 -11.67 7.06 -20.92
N LEU A 233 -10.59 7.36 -20.16
CA LEU A 233 -9.30 6.70 -20.29
C LEU A 233 -9.15 5.47 -19.38
N SER A 234 -9.81 5.45 -18.23
CA SER A 234 -9.55 4.44 -17.21
C SER A 234 -10.79 3.74 -16.63
N GLY A 235 -11.98 4.20 -17.01
CA GLY A 235 -13.22 3.69 -16.42
C GLY A 235 -13.49 4.24 -15.03
#